data_c5649d4f7e2316848eae8255ea2d5d89
#
_entry.id   c5649d4f7e2316848eae8255ea2d5d89
#
_cell.length_a   1.000
_cell.length_b   1.000
_cell.length_c   1.000
_cell.angle_alpha   90.00
_cell.angle_beta   90.00
_cell.angle_gamma   90.00
#
_symmetry.space_group_name_H-M   'P 1'
#
loop_
_entity.id
_entity.type
_entity.pdbx_description
1 polymer ?
#
loop_
_entity_poly.entity_id
_entity_poly.type
_entity_poly.pdbx_seq_one_letter_code
_entity_poly.pdbx_strand_id
1 'polypeptide(L)'
;MGKEKTKILFVCMGNICRSPTAEGTFRSQVEKRNAQDLFEIDSAGTHAYHINEQPDSRSQLSAHKFGVDLSDQRGRQVHESDFYHYDYIFAMDAS
;
A
#
# COMPACT_ATOMS: atom_id res chain seq x y z
N MET A 1 -19.68 -18.61 -6.58
CA MET A 1 -19.04 -18.13 -5.36
C MET A 1 -17.61 -17.82 -5.58
N GLY A 2 -17.21 -16.61 -5.33
CA GLY A 2 -15.83 -16.21 -5.43
C GLY A 2 -15.01 -16.68 -4.25
N LYS A 3 -13.73 -16.85 -4.47
CA LYS A 3 -12.81 -17.06 -3.35
C LYS A 3 -12.68 -15.78 -2.57
N GLU A 4 -12.56 -15.89 -1.26
CA GLU A 4 -12.25 -14.74 -0.45
C GLU A 4 -10.83 -14.27 -0.76
N LYS A 5 -10.69 -12.97 -0.87
CA LYS A 5 -9.37 -12.38 -1.11
C LYS A 5 -8.56 -12.37 0.18
N THR A 6 -7.27 -12.57 0.05
CA THR A 6 -6.34 -12.30 1.14
C THR A 6 -6.14 -10.79 1.20
N LYS A 7 -6.41 -10.20 2.36
CA LYS A 7 -6.41 -8.75 2.54
C LYS A 7 -5.14 -8.32 3.26
N ILE A 8 -4.36 -7.45 2.63
CA ILE A 8 -3.05 -7.04 3.10
C ILE A 8 -2.98 -5.53 3.20
N LEU A 9 -2.53 -5.03 4.34
CA LEU A 9 -2.34 -3.60 4.58
C LEU A 9 -0.88 -3.33 4.91
N PHE A 10 -0.27 -2.38 4.22
CA PHE A 10 1.06 -1.88 4.54
C PHE A 10 0.94 -0.56 5.28
N VAL A 11 1.64 -0.42 6.39
CA VAL A 11 1.53 0.76 7.26
C VAL A 11 2.90 1.37 7.49
N CYS A 12 3.01 2.68 7.33
CA CYS A 12 4.19 3.44 7.76
C CYS A 12 3.72 4.73 8.42
N MET A 13 4.65 5.56 8.87
CA MET A 13 4.26 6.74 9.64
C MET A 13 3.37 7.70 8.84
N GLY A 14 3.82 8.14 7.67
CA GLY A 14 3.12 9.17 6.90
C GLY A 14 2.32 8.69 5.71
N ASN A 15 2.46 7.42 5.34
CA ASN A 15 1.81 6.83 4.16
C ASN A 15 2.20 7.56 2.85
N ILE A 16 3.45 8.02 2.73
CA ILE A 16 3.91 8.69 1.50
C ILE A 16 5.16 8.06 0.88
N CYS A 17 5.91 7.23 1.61
CA CYS A 17 7.15 6.63 1.08
C CYS A 17 7.09 5.12 1.07
N ARG A 18 7.23 4.51 2.24
CA ARG A 18 7.44 3.07 2.34
C ARG A 18 6.20 2.24 2.09
N SER A 19 5.12 2.56 2.78
CA SER A 19 3.91 1.77 2.61
C SER A 19 3.32 1.91 1.21
N PRO A 20 3.29 3.12 0.58
CA PRO A 20 2.85 3.21 -0.80
C PRO A 20 3.74 2.44 -1.76
N THR A 21 5.07 2.48 -1.55
CA THR A 21 6.00 1.74 -2.39
C THR A 21 5.79 0.25 -2.23
N ALA A 22 5.64 -0.23 -1.00
CA ALA A 22 5.37 -1.64 -0.74
C ALA A 22 4.06 -2.09 -1.37
N GLU A 23 3.02 -1.28 -1.25
CA GLU A 23 1.73 -1.56 -1.87
C GLU A 23 1.87 -1.68 -3.38
N GLY A 24 2.50 -0.69 -4.01
CA GLY A 24 2.67 -0.67 -5.45
C GLY A 24 3.50 -1.82 -5.97
N THR A 25 4.60 -2.14 -5.27
CA THR A 25 5.48 -3.24 -5.66
C THR A 25 4.77 -4.57 -5.55
N PHE A 26 4.07 -4.80 -4.45
CA PHE A 26 3.33 -6.03 -4.25
C PHE A 26 2.22 -6.17 -5.30
N ARG A 27 1.49 -5.09 -5.54
CA ARG A 27 0.42 -5.08 -6.55
C ARG A 27 0.97 -5.41 -7.94
N SER A 28 2.13 -4.84 -8.29
CA SER A 28 2.79 -5.12 -9.56
C SER A 28 3.17 -6.60 -9.69
N GLN A 29 3.72 -7.20 -8.63
CA GLN A 29 4.08 -8.61 -8.65
C GLN A 29 2.85 -9.51 -8.79
N VAL A 30 1.79 -9.16 -8.11
CA VAL A 30 0.52 -9.91 -8.16
C VAL A 30 -0.06 -9.86 -9.58
N GLU A 31 -0.01 -8.70 -10.21
CA GLU A 31 -0.51 -8.52 -11.57
C GLU A 31 0.32 -9.32 -12.58
N LYS A 32 1.64 -9.33 -12.41
CA LYS A 32 2.52 -10.12 -13.30
C LYS A 32 2.23 -11.59 -13.24
N ARG A 33 1.67 -12.07 -12.15
CA ARG A 33 1.33 -13.49 -11.96
C ARG A 33 -0.15 -13.76 -12.19
N ASN A 34 -0.90 -12.77 -12.68
CA ASN A 34 -2.34 -12.86 -12.89
C ASN A 34 -3.09 -13.30 -11.63
N ALA A 35 -2.63 -12.81 -10.47
CA ALA A 35 -3.21 -13.17 -9.18
C ALA A 35 -3.95 -12.02 -8.51
N GLN A 36 -4.23 -10.95 -9.24
CA GLN A 36 -4.86 -9.75 -8.68
C GLN A 36 -6.23 -10.02 -8.05
N ASP A 37 -6.94 -11.03 -8.54
CA ASP A 37 -8.25 -11.39 -7.98
C ASP A 37 -8.15 -12.11 -6.64
N LEU A 38 -6.95 -12.50 -6.23
CA LEU A 38 -6.73 -13.24 -4.98
C LEU A 38 -6.37 -12.33 -3.81
N PHE A 39 -6.10 -11.06 -4.06
CA PHE A 39 -5.59 -10.13 -3.05
C PHE A 39 -6.34 -8.81 -3.04
N GLU A 40 -6.57 -8.30 -1.84
CA GLU A 40 -6.98 -6.91 -1.63
C GLU A 40 -5.79 -6.24 -0.93
N ILE A 41 -5.24 -5.19 -1.54
CA ILE A 41 -3.97 -4.58 -1.10
C ILE A 41 -4.19 -3.09 -0.90
N ASP A 42 -3.70 -2.56 0.22
CA ASP A 42 -3.80 -1.14 0.50
C ASP A 42 -2.66 -0.71 1.40
N SER A 43 -2.56 0.57 1.68
CA SER A 43 -1.58 1.13 2.59
C SER A 43 -2.19 2.26 3.40
N ALA A 44 -1.60 2.54 4.56
CA ALA A 44 -2.08 3.59 5.45
C ALA A 44 -0.92 4.12 6.30
N GLY A 45 -1.11 5.27 6.93
CA GLY A 45 -0.15 5.86 7.83
C GLY A 45 -0.64 5.83 9.27
N THR A 46 0.31 5.77 10.20
CA THR A 46 -0.03 5.85 11.62
C THR A 46 -0.34 7.30 12.04
N HIS A 47 0.15 8.27 11.27
CA HIS A 47 -0.06 9.70 11.52
C HIS A 47 -0.82 10.34 10.37
N ALA A 48 -1.52 11.42 10.67
CA ALA A 48 -2.36 12.11 9.70
C ALA A 48 -1.64 13.25 8.99
N TYR A 49 -0.36 13.06 8.64
CA TYR A 49 0.44 14.13 8.06
C TYR A 49 0.12 14.42 6.59
N HIS A 50 -0.22 13.37 5.83
CA HIS A 50 -0.29 13.47 4.37
C HIS A 50 -1.58 12.85 3.83
N ILE A 51 -2.68 13.08 4.52
CA ILE A 51 -3.98 12.56 4.09
C ILE A 51 -4.33 13.15 2.73
N ASN A 52 -4.73 12.28 1.80
CA ASN A 52 -5.10 12.61 0.41
C ASN A 52 -3.95 13.14 -0.46
N GLU A 53 -2.72 13.09 0.03
CA GLU A 53 -1.56 13.46 -0.79
C GLU A 53 -1.06 12.28 -1.58
N GLN A 54 -0.40 12.57 -2.69
CA GLN A 54 0.31 11.56 -3.45
C GLN A 54 1.53 11.09 -2.69
N PRO A 55 2.03 9.88 -2.99
CA PRO A 55 3.31 9.44 -2.42
C PRO A 55 4.43 10.42 -2.72
N ASP A 56 5.46 10.40 -1.88
CA ASP A 56 6.65 11.23 -2.04
C ASP A 56 7.20 11.15 -3.48
N SER A 57 7.58 12.29 -4.04
CA SER A 57 8.01 12.34 -5.44
C SER A 57 9.26 11.50 -5.71
N ARG A 58 10.18 11.41 -4.75
CA ARG A 58 11.37 10.56 -4.89
C ARG A 58 10.99 9.09 -4.93
N SER A 59 10.03 8.70 -4.11
CA SER A 59 9.51 7.33 -4.10
C SER A 59 8.83 7.00 -5.42
N GLN A 60 8.07 7.94 -5.96
CA GLN A 60 7.42 7.74 -7.25
C GLN A 60 8.45 7.57 -8.38
N LEU A 61 9.51 8.39 -8.38
CA LEU A 61 10.57 8.28 -9.37
C LEU A 61 11.30 6.95 -9.28
N SER A 62 11.67 6.55 -8.06
CA SER A 62 12.35 5.28 -7.84
C SER A 62 11.49 4.11 -8.32
N ALA A 63 10.22 4.11 -7.94
CA ALA A 63 9.31 3.03 -8.33
C ALA A 63 9.12 2.99 -9.85
N HIS A 64 9.04 4.15 -10.48
CA HIS A 64 8.85 4.24 -11.93
C HIS A 64 10.00 3.59 -12.70
N LYS A 65 11.22 3.68 -12.17
CA LYS A 65 12.39 3.04 -12.78
C LYS A 65 12.24 1.52 -12.86
N PHE A 66 11.44 0.95 -11.97
CA PHE A 66 11.17 -0.48 -11.95
C PHE A 66 9.80 -0.84 -12.52
N GLY A 67 9.18 0.11 -13.22
CA GLY A 67 7.89 -0.11 -13.86
C GLY A 67 6.70 -0.07 -12.91
N VAL A 68 6.86 0.54 -11.74
CA VAL A 68 5.79 0.63 -10.74
C VAL A 68 5.28 2.07 -10.67
N ASP A 69 3.98 2.24 -10.88
CA ASP A 69 3.31 3.55 -10.84
C ASP A 69 2.60 3.71 -9.49
N LEU A 70 3.01 4.72 -8.73
CA LEU A 70 2.42 5.05 -7.44
C LEU A 70 1.48 6.25 -7.51
N SER A 71 1.31 6.85 -8.68
CA SER A 71 0.62 8.14 -8.81
C SER A 71 -0.86 8.10 -8.42
N ASP A 72 -1.49 6.94 -8.50
CA ASP A 72 -2.90 6.79 -8.16
C ASP A 72 -3.14 6.65 -6.66
N GLN A 73 -2.09 6.46 -5.89
CA GLN A 73 -2.22 6.28 -4.45
C GLN A 73 -2.41 7.62 -3.75
N ARG A 74 -3.14 7.61 -2.65
CA ARG A 74 -3.33 8.78 -1.79
C ARG A 74 -3.13 8.38 -0.35
N GLY A 75 -2.50 9.26 0.43
CA GLY A 75 -2.29 9.03 1.83
C GLY A 75 -3.61 8.90 2.59
N ARG A 76 -3.65 7.99 3.54
CA ARG A 76 -4.74 7.89 4.50
C ARG A 76 -4.19 7.43 5.84
N GLN A 77 -4.92 7.72 6.90
CA GLN A 77 -4.54 7.27 8.23
C GLN A 77 -5.15 5.90 8.49
N VAL A 78 -4.40 5.05 9.20
CA VAL A 78 -4.92 3.75 9.61
C VAL A 78 -6.12 3.97 10.56
N HIS A 79 -7.16 3.18 10.38
CA HIS A 79 -8.37 3.26 11.17
C HIS A 79 -8.52 1.97 11.98
N GLU A 80 -9.22 2.08 13.11
CA GLU A 80 -9.47 0.91 13.96
C GLU A 80 -10.06 -0.26 13.17
N SER A 81 -10.98 0.03 12.24
CA SER A 81 -11.60 -1.01 11.44
C SER A 81 -10.61 -1.77 10.55
N ASP A 82 -9.45 -1.19 10.25
CA ASP A 82 -8.44 -1.90 9.46
C ASP A 82 -7.93 -3.16 10.17
N PHE A 83 -7.89 -3.14 11.50
CA PHE A 83 -7.41 -4.28 12.27
C PHE A 83 -8.36 -5.48 12.19
N TYR A 84 -9.60 -5.25 11.84
CA TYR A 84 -10.60 -6.31 11.68
C TYR A 84 -10.77 -6.72 10.23
N HIS A 85 -10.47 -5.80 9.31
CA HIS A 85 -10.69 -6.01 7.89
C HIS A 85 -9.54 -6.77 7.22
N TYR A 86 -8.30 -6.46 7.58
CA TYR A 86 -7.13 -7.03 6.89
C TYR A 86 -6.63 -8.28 7.58
N ASP A 87 -6.26 -9.27 6.77
CA ASP A 87 -5.70 -10.53 7.26
C ASP A 87 -4.26 -10.35 7.73
N TYR A 88 -3.51 -9.48 7.06
CA TYR A 88 -2.11 -9.20 7.36
C TYR A 88 -1.88 -7.70 7.37
N ILE A 89 -1.20 -7.22 8.39
CA ILE A 89 -0.83 -5.80 8.50
C ILE A 89 0.68 -5.76 8.71
N PHE A 90 1.39 -5.17 7.76
CA PHE A 90 2.84 -5.07 7.79
C PHE A 90 3.26 -3.65 8.11
N ALA A 91 3.96 -3.48 9.24
CA ALA A 91 4.51 -2.19 9.64
C ALA A 91 5.84 -1.98 8.92
N MET A 92 5.93 -0.89 8.17
CA MET A 92 7.09 -0.53 7.39
C MET A 92 7.83 0.61 8.08
N ASP A 93 8.21 0.41 9.33
CA ASP A 93 8.84 1.47 10.10
C ASP A 93 10.29 1.65 9.73
N ALA A 94 10.65 2.92 9.61
CA ALA A 94 12.03 3.29 9.60
C ALA A 94 12.43 3.57 11.02
N SER A 95 13.05 2.68 11.61
CA SER A 95 13.69 3.04 12.85
C SER A 95 14.87 3.94 12.55
#